data_e4b043e966d3eb1ee0f7bbbd9c71a13d
#
_entry.id   e4b043e966d3eb1ee0f7bbbd9c71a13d
#
_cell.length_a   1.000
_cell.length_b   1.000
_cell.length_c   1.000
_cell.angle_alpha   90.00
_cell.angle_beta   90.00
_cell.angle_gamma   90.00
#
_symmetry.space_group_name_H-M   'P 1'
#
loop_
_entity.id
_entity.type
_entity.pdbx_description
1 polymer ?
#
loop_
_entity_poly.entity_id
_entity_poly.type
_entity_poly.pdbx_seq_one_letter_code
_entity_poly.pdbx_strand_id
1 'polypeptide(L)'
;DNGRPFPRAKSRLYDSGIKSPWVVHYPKLIKKPAVTDSFVSVIDLAATCLAVAGLDPHENIQGRSFLPILKDPKTTIRDMVFAEQNWHVYKNHSRMVRFGDYLYVKNNYPNQQNLAYESHHDPAGRDLWHAHAADRWKVHFLLGVVLL
;
A
#
# COMPACT_ATOMS: atom_id res chain seq x y z
N ASP A 1 2.49 -10.65 -1.06
CA ASP A 1 2.87 -10.47 0.34
C ASP A 1 3.67 -9.18 0.50
N ASN A 2 3.87 -8.73 1.73
CA ASN A 2 4.59 -7.49 2.07
C ASN A 2 6.10 -7.56 1.75
N GLY A 3 6.75 -6.41 1.77
CA GLY A 3 8.19 -6.29 1.62
C GLY A 3 9.00 -6.80 2.82
N ARG A 4 10.32 -6.75 2.69
CA ARG A 4 11.27 -7.14 3.74
C ARG A 4 11.11 -6.31 5.01
N PRO A 5 11.56 -6.81 6.19
CA PRO A 5 11.44 -6.11 7.46
C PRO A 5 12.47 -4.97 7.61
N PHE A 6 12.61 -4.15 6.61
CA PHE A 6 13.45 -2.94 6.65
C PHE A 6 12.65 -1.72 7.12
N PRO A 7 13.35 -0.66 7.61
CA PRO A 7 12.72 0.63 7.84
C PRO A 7 11.91 1.12 6.63
N ARG A 8 10.72 1.66 6.86
CA ARG A 8 9.76 2.10 5.83
C ARG A 8 9.17 1.00 4.94
N ALA A 9 9.47 -0.27 5.19
CA ALA A 9 8.92 -1.39 4.44
C ALA A 9 7.79 -2.08 5.22
N LYS A 10 7.97 -3.35 5.59
CA LYS A 10 6.93 -4.13 6.30
C LYS A 10 6.30 -3.34 7.45
N SER A 11 4.98 -3.40 7.58
CA SER A 11 4.18 -2.71 8.58
C SER A 11 4.22 -1.17 8.49
N ARG A 12 4.50 -0.62 7.29
CA ARG A 12 4.54 0.83 7.08
C ARG A 12 3.73 1.24 5.85
N LEU A 13 3.27 2.49 5.86
CA LEU A 13 2.42 3.03 4.80
C LEU A 13 3.21 3.70 3.66
N TYR A 14 4.45 3.26 3.44
CA TYR A 14 5.25 3.63 2.27
C TYR A 14 5.12 2.56 1.18
N ASP A 15 5.46 2.88 -0.06
CA ASP A 15 5.35 1.97 -1.20
C ASP A 15 5.95 0.60 -0.91
N SER A 16 7.14 0.55 -0.32
CA SER A 16 7.80 -0.71 0.04
C SER A 16 7.07 -1.54 1.10
N GLY A 17 6.13 -0.94 1.82
CA GLY A 17 5.32 -1.62 2.84
C GLY A 17 3.91 -1.99 2.38
N ILE A 18 3.36 -1.25 1.41
CA ILE A 18 1.96 -1.42 0.96
C ILE A 18 1.84 -2.00 -0.44
N LYS A 19 2.86 -1.83 -1.29
CA LYS A 19 2.85 -2.32 -2.66
C LYS A 19 3.18 -3.82 -2.67
N SER A 20 2.17 -4.63 -2.95
CA SER A 20 2.30 -6.08 -3.06
C SER A 20 2.30 -6.52 -4.51
N PRO A 21 3.01 -7.61 -4.87
CA PRO A 21 2.91 -8.20 -6.19
C PRO A 21 1.46 -8.58 -6.51
N TRP A 22 1.02 -8.22 -7.70
CA TRP A 22 -0.33 -8.53 -8.16
C TRP A 22 -0.29 -9.06 -9.58
N VAL A 23 -0.58 -10.35 -9.73
CA VAL A 23 -0.61 -11.03 -11.02
C VAL A 23 -1.98 -11.67 -11.20
N VAL A 24 -2.61 -11.41 -12.34
CA VAL A 24 -3.91 -11.97 -12.68
C VAL A 24 -3.79 -12.84 -13.93
N HIS A 25 -4.27 -14.09 -13.85
CA HIS A 25 -4.38 -14.99 -14.97
C HIS A 25 -5.87 -15.33 -15.20
N TYR A 26 -6.45 -14.76 -16.25
CA TYR A 26 -7.85 -15.01 -16.64
C TYR A 26 -7.99 -15.08 -18.18
N PRO A 27 -7.64 -16.20 -18.82
CA PRO A 27 -7.52 -16.30 -20.26
C PRO A 27 -8.85 -16.13 -21.02
N LYS A 28 -9.99 -16.29 -20.35
CA LYS A 28 -11.30 -15.97 -20.96
C LYS A 28 -11.39 -14.50 -21.38
N LEU A 29 -10.72 -13.60 -20.65
CA LEU A 29 -10.79 -12.16 -20.85
C LEU A 29 -9.45 -11.56 -21.30
N ILE A 30 -8.34 -11.96 -20.66
CA ILE A 30 -6.99 -11.45 -20.96
C ILE A 30 -6.44 -12.23 -22.15
N LYS A 31 -6.34 -11.57 -23.30
CA LYS A 31 -5.89 -12.20 -24.55
C LYS A 31 -4.40 -12.06 -24.80
N LYS A 32 -3.74 -11.09 -24.17
CA LYS A 32 -2.31 -10.82 -24.29
C LYS A 32 -1.76 -10.39 -22.92
N PRO A 33 -0.52 -10.75 -22.60
CA PRO A 33 0.15 -10.21 -21.42
C PRO A 33 0.21 -8.68 -21.48
N ALA A 34 -0.06 -8.05 -20.34
CA ALA A 34 0.00 -6.61 -20.22
C ALA A 34 0.36 -6.20 -18.78
N VAL A 35 0.80 -4.98 -18.62
CA VAL A 35 1.02 -4.31 -17.33
C VAL A 35 0.14 -3.08 -17.27
N THR A 36 -0.35 -2.75 -16.10
CA THR A 36 -1.14 -1.54 -15.86
C THR A 36 -0.56 -0.77 -14.69
N ASP A 37 -0.62 0.56 -14.77
CA ASP A 37 -0.29 1.49 -13.68
C ASP A 37 -1.54 1.95 -12.92
N SER A 38 -2.71 1.41 -13.25
CA SER A 38 -3.97 1.76 -12.60
C SER A 38 -3.94 1.35 -11.13
N PHE A 39 -4.44 2.22 -10.27
CA PHE A 39 -4.55 1.91 -8.85
C PHE A 39 -5.57 0.81 -8.59
N VAL A 40 -5.11 -0.24 -7.94
CA VAL A 40 -5.91 -1.37 -7.45
C VAL A 40 -5.61 -1.58 -5.97
N SER A 41 -6.64 -1.82 -5.20
CA SER A 41 -6.52 -2.13 -3.77
C SER A 41 -6.92 -3.59 -3.51
N VAL A 42 -6.37 -4.20 -2.47
CA VAL A 42 -6.73 -5.59 -2.10
C VAL A 42 -8.22 -5.77 -1.83
N ILE A 43 -8.92 -4.72 -1.38
CA ILE A 43 -10.38 -4.75 -1.17
C ILE A 43 -11.17 -4.90 -2.48
N ASP A 44 -10.54 -4.62 -3.63
CA ASP A 44 -11.17 -4.72 -4.96
C ASP A 44 -11.30 -6.18 -5.44
N LEU A 45 -10.55 -7.09 -4.80
CA LEU A 45 -10.55 -8.50 -5.19
C LEU A 45 -11.94 -9.12 -5.04
N ALA A 46 -12.59 -8.92 -3.89
CA ALA A 46 -13.92 -9.47 -3.64
C ALA A 46 -14.95 -8.97 -4.66
N ALA A 47 -14.98 -7.66 -4.90
CA ALA A 47 -15.87 -7.05 -5.89
C ALA A 47 -15.61 -7.57 -7.31
N THR A 48 -14.35 -7.84 -7.64
CA THR A 48 -13.98 -8.38 -8.95
C THR A 48 -14.38 -9.84 -9.10
N CYS A 49 -14.19 -10.67 -8.07
CA CYS A 49 -14.63 -12.06 -8.09
C CYS A 49 -16.15 -12.17 -8.25
N LEU A 50 -16.93 -11.35 -7.56
CA LEU A 50 -18.38 -11.28 -7.72
C LEU A 50 -18.75 -10.87 -9.15
N ALA A 51 -18.12 -9.83 -9.68
CA ALA A 51 -18.37 -9.38 -11.05
C ALA A 51 -18.04 -10.45 -12.11
N VAL A 52 -16.97 -11.24 -11.89
CA VAL A 52 -16.64 -12.40 -12.75
C VAL A 52 -17.71 -13.49 -12.68
N ALA A 53 -18.30 -13.68 -11.51
CA ALA A 53 -19.40 -14.63 -11.29
C ALA A 53 -20.77 -14.13 -11.79
N GLY A 54 -20.86 -12.88 -12.26
CA GLY A 54 -22.12 -12.26 -12.66
C GLY A 54 -23.03 -11.88 -11.48
N LEU A 55 -22.43 -11.68 -10.31
CA LEU A 55 -23.12 -11.30 -9.09
C LEU A 55 -22.83 -9.83 -8.76
N ASP A 56 -23.83 -9.13 -8.25
CA ASP A 56 -23.66 -7.79 -7.74
C ASP A 56 -22.97 -7.81 -6.36
N PRO A 57 -22.06 -6.87 -6.08
CA PRO A 57 -21.44 -6.77 -4.78
C PRO A 57 -22.46 -6.30 -3.74
N HIS A 58 -22.38 -6.88 -2.54
CA HIS A 58 -23.16 -6.42 -1.39
C HIS A 58 -22.83 -4.93 -1.08
N GLU A 59 -23.81 -4.18 -0.59
CA GLU A 59 -23.69 -2.74 -0.31
C GLU A 59 -22.53 -2.34 0.62
N ASN A 60 -22.12 -3.26 1.52
CA ASN A 60 -21.00 -3.04 2.44
C ASN A 60 -19.61 -3.28 1.82
N ILE A 61 -19.55 -3.73 0.56
CA ILE A 61 -18.27 -3.92 -0.13
C ILE A 61 -17.77 -2.57 -0.65
N GLN A 62 -16.68 -2.07 -0.06
CA GLN A 62 -16.07 -0.80 -0.45
C GLN A 62 -15.15 -0.91 -1.69
N GLY A 63 -14.77 -2.14 -2.05
CA GLY A 63 -13.95 -2.42 -3.22
C GLY A 63 -14.68 -2.14 -4.52
N ARG A 64 -13.92 -1.83 -5.56
CA ARG A 64 -14.39 -1.63 -6.94
C ARG A 64 -13.86 -2.73 -7.82
N SER A 65 -14.71 -3.34 -8.66
CA SER A 65 -14.24 -4.35 -9.61
C SER A 65 -13.22 -3.76 -10.58
N PHE A 66 -12.04 -4.41 -10.67
CA PHE A 66 -11.04 -4.10 -11.68
C PHE A 66 -11.20 -4.90 -12.99
N LEU A 67 -12.36 -5.53 -13.18
CA LEU A 67 -12.69 -6.24 -14.41
C LEU A 67 -12.51 -5.38 -15.68
N PRO A 68 -12.83 -4.06 -15.68
CA PRO A 68 -12.54 -3.19 -16.81
C PRO A 68 -11.06 -3.10 -17.17
N ILE A 69 -10.16 -3.11 -16.18
CA ILE A 69 -8.70 -3.09 -16.41
C ILE A 69 -8.23 -4.38 -17.10
N LEU A 70 -8.86 -5.53 -16.80
CA LEU A 70 -8.51 -6.80 -17.45
C LEU A 70 -8.92 -6.83 -18.92
N LYS A 71 -9.89 -6.01 -19.33
CA LYS A 71 -10.30 -5.82 -20.73
C LYS A 71 -9.40 -4.83 -21.45
N ASP A 72 -9.10 -3.72 -20.81
CA ASP A 72 -8.20 -2.68 -21.31
C ASP A 72 -7.29 -2.19 -20.18
N PRO A 73 -5.98 -2.53 -20.22
CA PRO A 73 -5.02 -2.15 -19.20
C PRO A 73 -4.81 -0.65 -19.01
N LYS A 74 -5.29 0.19 -19.93
CA LYS A 74 -5.25 1.65 -19.82
C LYS A 74 -6.43 2.22 -19.03
N THR A 75 -7.42 1.41 -18.71
CA THR A 75 -8.59 1.83 -17.93
C THR A 75 -8.18 2.14 -16.49
N THR A 76 -8.74 3.21 -15.95
CA THR A 76 -8.58 3.60 -14.54
C THR A 76 -9.90 3.41 -13.81
N ILE A 77 -9.89 2.79 -12.64
CA ILE A 77 -11.07 2.58 -11.79
C ILE A 77 -11.10 3.53 -10.59
N ARG A 78 -9.96 4.18 -10.29
CA ARG A 78 -9.83 5.18 -9.22
C ARG A 78 -8.62 6.06 -9.42
N ASP A 79 -8.70 7.29 -8.93
CA ASP A 79 -7.61 8.27 -9.02
C ASP A 79 -6.70 8.24 -7.79
N MET A 80 -7.12 7.56 -6.72
CA MET A 80 -6.36 7.46 -5.48
C MET A 80 -6.65 6.17 -4.71
N VAL A 81 -5.70 5.76 -3.91
CA VAL A 81 -5.85 4.66 -2.95
C VAL A 81 -5.49 5.13 -1.54
N PHE A 82 -6.15 4.51 -0.56
CA PHE A 82 -5.96 4.80 0.86
C PHE A 82 -5.47 3.57 1.58
N ALA A 83 -4.67 3.79 2.61
CA ALA A 83 -4.33 2.75 3.58
C ALA A 83 -4.23 3.34 4.98
N GLU A 84 -4.40 2.47 5.97
CA GLU A 84 -4.32 2.87 7.36
C GLU A 84 -3.55 1.83 8.17
N GLN A 85 -2.98 2.29 9.27
CA GLN A 85 -2.34 1.46 10.26
C GLN A 85 -2.74 1.96 11.65
N ASN A 86 -3.42 1.12 12.43
CA ASN A 86 -3.85 1.44 13.79
C ASN A 86 -3.06 0.66 14.83
N TRP A 87 -2.62 -0.54 14.48
CA TRP A 87 -1.88 -1.43 15.36
C TRP A 87 -1.10 -2.46 14.54
N HIS A 88 0.04 -2.89 15.05
CA HIS A 88 0.73 -4.11 14.67
C HIS A 88 1.29 -4.72 15.95
N VAL A 89 2.59 -4.67 16.21
CA VAL A 89 3.15 -4.97 17.55
C VAL A 89 2.99 -3.77 18.47
N TYR A 90 3.12 -2.57 17.92
CA TYR A 90 2.96 -1.32 18.65
C TYR A 90 1.73 -0.56 18.19
N LYS A 91 1.15 0.22 19.11
CA LYS A 91 0.09 1.15 18.79
C LYS A 91 0.58 2.13 17.72
N ASN A 92 -0.22 2.33 16.72
CA ASN A 92 0.02 3.27 15.63
C ASN A 92 -1.28 4.01 15.32
N HIS A 93 -1.18 5.15 14.67
CA HIS A 93 -2.33 5.83 14.09
C HIS A 93 -1.85 6.61 12.88
N SER A 94 -1.69 5.91 11.79
CA SER A 94 -1.23 6.48 10.52
C SER A 94 -2.28 6.30 9.44
N ARG A 95 -2.36 7.25 8.54
CA ARG A 95 -3.23 7.27 7.37
C ARG A 95 -2.40 7.63 6.15
N MET A 96 -2.71 7.05 5.03
CA MET A 96 -2.02 7.30 3.78
C MET A 96 -3.02 7.48 2.65
N VAL A 97 -2.69 8.39 1.75
CA VAL A 97 -3.29 8.50 0.42
C VAL A 97 -2.19 8.52 -0.62
N ARG A 98 -2.38 7.75 -1.68
CA ARG A 98 -1.57 7.73 -2.89
C ARG A 98 -2.41 8.25 -4.07
N PHE A 99 -1.89 9.23 -4.80
CA PHE A 99 -2.53 9.81 -5.99
C PHE A 99 -1.47 10.29 -6.98
N GLY A 100 -1.62 9.95 -8.24
CA GLY A 100 -0.58 10.19 -9.25
C GLY A 100 0.78 9.69 -8.74
N ASP A 101 1.80 10.55 -8.83
CA ASP A 101 3.16 10.27 -8.36
C ASP A 101 3.39 10.63 -6.88
N TYR A 102 2.34 11.03 -6.15
CA TYR A 102 2.45 11.51 -4.78
C TYR A 102 1.97 10.49 -3.77
N LEU A 103 2.68 10.39 -2.66
CA LEU A 103 2.32 9.64 -1.48
C LEU A 103 2.30 10.60 -0.29
N TYR A 104 1.14 10.76 0.34
CA TYR A 104 1.01 11.51 1.58
C TYR A 104 0.75 10.58 2.75
N VAL A 105 1.55 10.67 3.80
CA VAL A 105 1.39 9.89 5.03
C VAL A 105 1.21 10.85 6.22
N LYS A 106 0.09 10.71 6.92
CA LYS A 106 -0.18 11.41 8.17
C LYS A 106 0.05 10.47 9.34
N ASN A 107 0.96 10.84 10.25
CA ASN A 107 1.15 10.17 11.53
C ASN A 107 0.50 11.01 12.63
N ASN A 108 -0.48 10.44 13.34
CA ASN A 108 -1.18 11.11 14.43
C ASN A 108 -0.45 10.98 15.78
N TYR A 109 0.66 10.23 15.85
CA TYR A 109 1.55 10.14 16.99
C TYR A 109 2.97 10.62 16.64
N PRO A 110 3.16 11.92 16.33
CA PRO A 110 4.43 12.43 15.79
C PRO A 110 5.60 12.28 16.76
N ASN A 111 5.32 12.26 18.08
CA ASN A 111 6.32 12.11 19.12
C ASN A 111 6.67 10.63 19.44
N GLN A 112 5.98 9.67 18.83
CA GLN A 112 6.29 8.26 18.99
C GLN A 112 7.21 7.79 17.86
N GLN A 113 8.19 7.00 18.23
CA GLN A 113 9.07 6.39 17.26
C GLN A 113 8.28 5.41 16.39
N ASN A 114 8.35 5.61 15.09
CA ASN A 114 7.65 4.77 14.13
C ASN A 114 8.46 3.50 13.83
N LEU A 115 8.53 2.61 14.80
CA LEU A 115 9.26 1.34 14.73
C LEU A 115 8.40 0.23 14.14
N ALA A 116 8.99 -0.59 13.27
CA ALA A 116 8.52 -1.92 13.00
C ALA A 116 9.34 -2.90 13.85
N TYR A 117 8.67 -3.79 14.58
CA TYR A 117 9.33 -4.76 15.46
C TYR A 117 10.37 -5.58 14.69
N GLU A 118 10.02 -6.04 13.52
CA GLU A 118 10.87 -6.85 12.67
C GLU A 118 12.13 -6.09 12.18
N SER A 119 12.00 -4.81 11.90
CA SER A 119 13.16 -3.98 11.50
C SER A 119 14.17 -3.79 12.64
N HIS A 120 13.73 -3.97 13.88
CA HIS A 120 14.59 -3.82 15.05
C HIS A 120 15.44 -5.06 15.32
N HIS A 121 14.96 -6.22 14.91
CA HIS A 121 15.65 -7.51 15.11
C HIS A 121 16.55 -7.88 13.93
N ASP A 122 16.33 -7.32 12.74
CA ASP A 122 17.22 -7.51 11.60
C ASP A 122 18.49 -6.65 11.76
N PRO A 123 19.71 -7.24 11.65
CA PRO A 123 20.96 -6.51 11.81
C PRO A 123 21.06 -5.30 10.87
N ALA A 124 20.70 -5.45 9.60
CA ALA A 124 20.74 -4.35 8.62
C ALA A 124 19.72 -3.25 8.94
N GLY A 125 18.52 -3.64 9.41
CA GLY A 125 17.49 -2.70 9.88
C GLY A 125 17.94 -1.94 11.12
N ARG A 126 18.61 -2.63 12.04
CA ARG A 126 19.18 -2.04 13.26
C ARG A 126 20.31 -1.05 12.94
N ASP A 127 21.21 -1.40 12.05
CA ASP A 127 22.33 -0.53 11.65
C ASP A 127 21.83 0.74 10.97
N LEU A 128 20.86 0.62 10.06
CA LEU A 128 20.17 1.76 9.45
C LEU A 128 19.47 2.61 10.52
N TRP A 129 18.83 1.98 11.50
CA TRP A 129 18.17 2.68 12.59
C TRP A 129 19.16 3.49 13.44
N HIS A 130 20.33 2.91 13.76
CA HIS A 130 21.39 3.61 14.49
C HIS A 130 22.01 4.74 13.66
N ALA A 131 22.29 4.50 12.39
CA ALA A 131 22.83 5.51 11.48
C ALA A 131 21.91 6.74 11.36
N HIS A 132 20.59 6.54 11.38
CA HIS A 132 19.61 7.62 11.30
C HIS A 132 19.09 8.10 12.66
N ALA A 133 19.65 7.63 13.77
CA ALA A 133 19.20 8.01 15.10
C ALA A 133 19.34 9.52 15.36
N ALA A 134 20.37 10.15 14.80
CA ALA A 134 20.58 11.60 14.88
C ALA A 134 19.57 12.40 14.03
N ASP A 135 19.01 11.82 12.98
CA ASP A 135 18.05 12.45 12.07
C ASP A 135 16.59 12.20 12.47
N ARG A 136 16.34 11.57 13.62
CA ARG A 136 14.99 11.21 14.09
C ARG A 136 14.00 12.36 14.04
N TRP A 137 14.45 13.55 14.38
CA TRP A 137 13.62 14.75 14.39
C TRP A 137 13.29 15.26 12.98
N LYS A 138 14.19 15.11 12.02
CA LYS A 138 13.97 15.54 10.64
C LYS A 138 12.98 14.65 9.90
N VAL A 139 12.99 13.34 10.17
CA VAL A 139 12.06 12.37 9.55
C VAL A 139 10.63 12.56 10.06
N HIS A 140 10.45 13.11 11.26
CA HIS A 140 9.12 13.37 11.81
C HIS A 140 8.45 14.63 11.25
N PHE A 141 9.23 15.58 10.75
CA PHE A 141 8.71 16.84 10.20
C PHE A 141 8.47 16.81 8.68
N LEU A 142 8.92 15.78 8.00
CA LEU A 142 8.45 15.55 6.64
C LEU A 142 7.01 15.02 6.74
N LEU A 143 6.08 15.95 6.93
CA LEU A 143 4.80 15.91 6.24
C LEU A 143 5.15 15.81 4.74
N GLY A 144 5.76 14.69 4.39
CA GLY A 144 6.43 14.54 3.13
C GLY A 144 5.46 14.02 2.10
N VAL A 145 5.10 14.89 1.20
CA VAL A 145 4.85 14.47 -0.17
C VAL A 145 6.17 13.88 -0.66
N VAL A 146 6.26 12.59 -0.76
CA VAL A 146 7.40 11.90 -1.37
C VAL A 146 7.14 11.89 -2.86
N LEU A 147 7.91 12.68 -3.61
CA LEU A 147 8.03 12.52 -5.06
C LEU A 147 8.72 11.16 -5.30
N LEU A 148 8.11 10.30 -6.10
CA LEU A 148 8.69 9.05 -6.57
C LEU A 148 9.22 9.23 -7.98
#